data_ef48d69e9bb2424182ccf5d89a65f0a5
#
_entry.id   ef48d69e9bb2424182ccf5d89a65f0a5
#
_cell.length_a   1.000
_cell.length_b   1.000
_cell.length_c   1.000
_cell.angle_alpha   90.00
_cell.angle_beta   90.00
_cell.angle_gamma   90.00
#
_symmetry.space_group_name_H-M   'P 1'
#
loop_
_entity.id
_entity.type
_entity.pdbx_description
1 polymer ?
#
loop_
_entity_poly.entity_id
_entity_poly.type
_entity_poly.pdbx_seq_one_letter_code
_entity_poly.pdbx_strand_id
1 'polypeptide(L)'
;MKKVVAPLSLLLGACVSGGGEPPPLPPLAQDQAQPALALFEHVLTGHFAAFGANPPTTCASLRPGPLTAAQEEALIARFVRLAPASRCLAARGGWQDSITSEPAQVVEVYDFACRTPTQCIGWVNAPGSPAKRYAMNFENGQWRFTADPRLIAE
;
A
#
# COMPACT_ATOMS: atom_id res chain seq x y z
N MET A 1 -36.27 32.66 -59.76
CA MET A 1 -35.26 31.76 -59.23
C MET A 1 -34.61 32.40 -58.00
N LYS A 2 -35.07 32.06 -56.78
CA LYS A 2 -34.52 32.63 -55.53
C LYS A 2 -33.60 31.56 -54.89
N LYS A 3 -32.29 31.85 -54.83
CA LYS A 3 -31.30 31.00 -54.13
C LYS A 3 -31.36 31.34 -52.65
N VAL A 4 -31.71 30.34 -51.84
CA VAL A 4 -31.67 30.41 -50.36
C VAL A 4 -30.27 29.93 -49.98
N VAL A 5 -29.46 30.80 -49.35
CA VAL A 5 -28.17 30.47 -48.76
C VAL A 5 -28.42 30.22 -47.26
N ALA A 6 -28.21 28.97 -46.80
CA ALA A 6 -28.25 28.62 -45.38
C ALA A 6 -26.89 28.91 -44.73
N PRO A 7 -26.86 29.55 -43.54
CA PRO A 7 -25.62 29.71 -42.81
C PRO A 7 -25.26 28.41 -42.06
N LEU A 8 -24.05 27.94 -42.30
CA LEU A 8 -23.45 26.81 -41.62
C LEU A 8 -22.90 27.29 -40.25
N SER A 9 -23.62 27.03 -39.19
CA SER A 9 -23.19 27.33 -37.82
C SER A 9 -22.14 26.32 -37.37
N LEU A 10 -20.85 26.74 -37.31
CA LEU A 10 -19.79 25.98 -36.67
C LEU A 10 -19.97 26.02 -35.15
N LEU A 11 -20.39 24.91 -34.60
CA LEU A 11 -20.33 24.65 -33.13
C LEU A 11 -18.88 24.29 -32.77
N LEU A 12 -18.11 25.27 -32.29
CA LEU A 12 -16.84 25.01 -31.59
C LEU A 12 -17.18 24.36 -30.24
N GLY A 13 -17.04 23.05 -30.20
CA GLY A 13 -17.05 22.29 -28.94
C GLY A 13 -15.80 22.64 -28.14
N ALA A 14 -15.94 23.48 -27.11
CA ALA A 14 -14.90 23.71 -26.12
C ALA A 14 -14.73 22.42 -25.32
N CYS A 15 -13.67 21.65 -25.59
CA CYS A 15 -13.19 20.62 -24.67
C CYS A 15 -12.66 21.32 -23.42
N VAL A 16 -13.49 21.40 -22.39
CA VAL A 16 -13.08 21.78 -21.05
C VAL A 16 -12.28 20.58 -20.52
N SER A 17 -10.97 20.61 -20.65
CA SER A 17 -10.06 19.71 -19.95
C SER A 17 -10.12 20.10 -18.47
N GLY A 18 -11.09 19.55 -17.75
CA GLY A 18 -11.12 19.60 -16.30
C GLY A 18 -9.97 18.74 -15.78
N GLY A 19 -8.83 19.36 -15.50
CA GLY A 19 -7.70 18.76 -14.79
C GLY A 19 -8.09 18.54 -13.33
N GLY A 20 -9.07 17.67 -13.07
CA GLY A 20 -9.37 17.19 -11.74
C GLY A 20 -8.30 16.17 -11.34
N GLU A 21 -7.68 16.37 -10.20
CA GLU A 21 -6.86 15.34 -9.55
C GLU A 21 -7.66 14.04 -9.46
N PRO A 22 -7.07 12.89 -9.86
CA PRO A 22 -7.78 11.62 -9.81
C PRO A 22 -8.30 11.37 -8.39
N PRO A 23 -9.50 10.82 -8.21
CA PRO A 23 -10.07 10.57 -6.90
C PRO A 23 -9.13 9.66 -6.10
N PRO A 24 -9.00 9.88 -4.78
CA PRO A 24 -8.15 9.05 -3.95
C PRO A 24 -8.61 7.59 -4.02
N LEU A 25 -7.64 6.66 -4.05
CA LEU A 25 -7.92 5.23 -4.05
C LEU A 25 -8.69 4.84 -2.77
N PRO A 26 -9.70 3.96 -2.88
CA PRO A 26 -10.44 3.50 -1.70
C PRO A 26 -9.50 2.78 -0.73
N PRO A 27 -9.65 2.94 0.61
CA PRO A 27 -8.80 2.27 1.58
C PRO A 27 -8.81 0.75 1.42
N LEU A 28 -7.64 0.10 1.49
CA LEU A 28 -7.53 -1.37 1.47
C LEU A 28 -8.21 -2.00 2.70
N ALA A 29 -8.32 -1.25 3.79
CA ALA A 29 -9.09 -1.69 4.96
C ALA A 29 -10.57 -1.98 4.64
N GLN A 30 -11.12 -1.48 3.54
CA GLN A 30 -12.50 -1.78 3.09
C GLN A 30 -12.56 -3.04 2.20
N ASP A 31 -11.44 -3.56 1.76
CA ASP A 31 -11.40 -4.77 0.93
C ASP A 31 -11.28 -6.02 1.81
N GLN A 32 -12.42 -6.69 2.02
CA GLN A 32 -12.47 -7.94 2.78
C GLN A 32 -11.66 -9.06 2.14
N ALA A 33 -11.51 -9.05 0.82
CA ALA A 33 -10.82 -10.13 0.08
C ALA A 33 -9.29 -10.03 0.17
N GLN A 34 -8.75 -8.86 0.60
CA GLN A 34 -7.32 -8.61 0.66
C GLN A 34 -6.84 -8.23 2.09
N PRO A 35 -7.07 -9.10 3.09
CA PRO A 35 -6.76 -8.75 4.49
C PRO A 35 -5.26 -8.48 4.73
N ALA A 36 -4.37 -9.16 4.02
CA ALA A 36 -2.92 -8.90 4.13
C ALA A 36 -2.56 -7.50 3.64
N LEU A 37 -3.15 -7.03 2.54
CA LEU A 37 -2.93 -5.68 2.03
C LEU A 37 -3.50 -4.62 2.99
N ALA A 38 -4.64 -4.89 3.60
CA ALA A 38 -5.20 -4.02 4.63
C ALA A 38 -4.24 -3.86 5.83
N LEU A 39 -3.58 -4.94 6.26
CA LEU A 39 -2.58 -4.89 7.32
C LEU A 39 -1.35 -4.09 6.89
N PHE A 40 -0.85 -4.29 5.66
CA PHE A 40 0.24 -3.50 5.12
C PHE A 40 -0.11 -2.01 5.06
N GLU A 41 -1.29 -1.64 4.56
CA GLU A 41 -1.72 -0.24 4.51
C GLU A 41 -1.70 0.39 5.91
N HIS A 42 -2.25 -0.31 6.91
CA HIS A 42 -2.27 0.15 8.30
C HIS A 42 -0.85 0.39 8.84
N VAL A 43 0.05 -0.56 8.64
CA VAL A 43 1.42 -0.49 9.17
C VAL A 43 2.28 0.52 8.42
N LEU A 44 2.22 0.51 7.08
CA LEU A 44 3.00 1.42 6.24
C LEU A 44 2.57 2.88 6.44
N THR A 45 1.29 3.14 6.71
CA THR A 45 0.81 4.49 7.06
C THR A 45 1.53 5.00 8.31
N GLY A 46 1.60 4.18 9.37
CA GLY A 46 2.33 4.55 10.59
C GLY A 46 3.84 4.64 10.37
N HIS A 47 4.40 3.72 9.59
CA HIS A 47 5.83 3.69 9.27
C HIS A 47 6.26 4.96 8.54
N PHE A 48 5.61 5.31 7.44
CA PHE A 48 5.96 6.51 6.68
C PHE A 48 5.64 7.82 7.40
N ALA A 49 4.65 7.83 8.30
CA ALA A 49 4.39 8.99 9.14
C ALA A 49 5.51 9.28 10.15
N ALA A 50 6.27 8.26 10.55
CA ALA A 50 7.40 8.41 11.47
C ALA A 50 8.66 8.98 10.79
N PHE A 51 8.74 8.92 9.45
CA PHE A 51 9.87 9.46 8.69
C PHE A 51 9.51 10.83 8.11
N GLY A 52 10.45 11.76 8.20
CA GLY A 52 10.32 13.08 7.57
C GLY A 52 10.37 13.03 6.03
N ALA A 53 10.90 14.06 5.41
CA ALA A 53 10.91 14.24 3.95
C ALA A 53 11.70 13.17 3.19
N ASN A 54 12.73 12.56 3.81
CA ASN A 54 13.65 11.62 3.16
C ASN A 54 13.69 10.27 3.90
N PRO A 55 12.67 9.41 3.75
CA PRO A 55 12.74 8.06 4.30
C PRO A 55 13.76 7.23 3.52
N PRO A 56 14.40 6.25 4.17
CA PRO A 56 15.21 5.26 3.47
C PRO A 56 14.35 4.45 2.50
N THR A 57 14.95 3.86 1.47
CA THR A 57 14.27 2.91 0.60
C THR A 57 13.57 1.85 1.44
N THR A 58 12.27 1.73 1.29
CA THR A 58 11.43 0.80 2.06
C THR A 58 10.72 -0.15 1.11
N CYS A 59 10.75 -1.45 1.41
CA CYS A 59 10.04 -2.49 0.67
C CYS A 59 9.07 -3.22 1.61
N ALA A 60 8.04 -3.84 1.02
CA ALA A 60 7.12 -4.73 1.72
C ALA A 60 7.45 -6.19 1.44
N SER A 61 7.37 -7.04 2.47
CA SER A 61 7.59 -8.48 2.35
C SER A 61 6.49 -9.25 3.06
N LEU A 62 5.93 -10.25 2.38
CA LEU A 62 4.96 -11.18 2.97
C LEU A 62 5.56 -12.58 3.03
N ARG A 63 5.40 -13.27 4.17
CA ARG A 63 5.80 -14.66 4.34
C ARG A 63 4.65 -15.51 4.93
N PRO A 64 4.54 -16.77 4.52
CA PRO A 64 5.52 -17.59 3.76
C PRO A 64 5.54 -17.34 2.25
N GLY A 65 4.52 -16.77 1.64
CA GLY A 65 4.48 -16.50 0.20
C GLY A 65 4.72 -15.01 -0.09
N PRO A 66 5.47 -14.64 -1.13
CA PRO A 66 5.66 -13.25 -1.50
C PRO A 66 4.34 -12.60 -1.93
N LEU A 67 4.29 -11.27 -1.88
CA LEU A 67 3.22 -10.52 -2.52
C LEU A 67 3.17 -10.86 -4.02
N THR A 68 1.99 -11.00 -4.58
CA THR A 68 1.83 -11.06 -6.04
C THR A 68 2.17 -9.70 -6.66
N ALA A 69 2.51 -9.66 -7.95
CA ALA A 69 2.78 -8.40 -8.65
C ALA A 69 1.62 -7.41 -8.51
N ALA A 70 0.38 -7.86 -8.64
CA ALA A 70 -0.80 -7.01 -8.48
C ALA A 70 -0.96 -6.45 -7.05
N GLN A 71 -0.61 -7.25 -6.03
CA GLN A 71 -0.63 -6.80 -4.64
C GLN A 71 0.47 -5.78 -4.36
N GLU A 72 1.66 -5.99 -4.87
CA GLU A 72 2.77 -5.06 -4.75
C GLU A 72 2.45 -3.72 -5.45
N GLU A 73 1.93 -3.76 -6.68
CA GLU A 73 1.48 -2.59 -7.41
C GLU A 73 0.40 -1.81 -6.66
N ALA A 74 -0.56 -2.51 -6.05
CA ALA A 74 -1.61 -1.88 -5.27
C ALA A 74 -1.07 -1.12 -4.04
N LEU A 75 -0.01 -1.62 -3.40
CA LEU A 75 0.66 -0.93 -2.30
C LEU A 75 1.50 0.25 -2.81
N ILE A 76 2.27 0.06 -3.87
CA ILE A 76 3.11 1.14 -4.46
C ILE A 76 2.25 2.30 -4.95
N ALA A 77 1.08 2.02 -5.53
CA ALA A 77 0.15 3.06 -5.97
C ALA A 77 -0.35 3.94 -4.80
N ARG A 78 -0.38 3.41 -3.58
CA ARG A 78 -0.80 4.16 -2.37
C ARG A 78 0.36 4.84 -1.66
N PHE A 79 1.51 4.20 -1.67
CA PHE A 79 2.70 4.66 -0.96
C PHE A 79 3.82 4.96 -1.96
N VAL A 80 3.84 6.17 -2.46
CA VAL A 80 4.83 6.67 -3.45
C VAL A 80 6.29 6.44 -3.01
N ARG A 81 6.52 6.23 -1.71
CA ARG A 81 7.84 5.97 -1.11
C ARG A 81 8.13 4.47 -0.93
N LEU A 82 7.17 3.61 -1.24
CA LEU A 82 7.38 2.16 -1.22
C LEU A 82 8.08 1.75 -2.52
N ALA A 83 9.18 1.05 -2.37
CA ALA A 83 9.92 0.50 -3.49
C ALA A 83 9.50 -0.95 -3.78
N PRO A 84 9.63 -1.44 -5.02
CA PRO A 84 9.45 -2.85 -5.32
C PRO A 84 10.37 -3.73 -4.49
N ALA A 85 9.91 -4.93 -4.09
CA ALA A 85 10.67 -5.86 -3.25
C ALA A 85 12.05 -6.19 -3.84
N SER A 86 12.17 -6.22 -5.17
CA SER A 86 13.43 -6.45 -5.88
C SER A 86 14.51 -5.39 -5.63
N ARG A 87 14.15 -4.23 -5.11
CA ARG A 87 15.13 -3.21 -4.73
C ARG A 87 15.79 -3.47 -3.38
N CYS A 88 15.15 -4.19 -2.48
CA CYS A 88 15.72 -4.48 -1.16
C CYS A 88 16.42 -5.83 -1.17
N LEU A 89 17.73 -5.81 -1.23
CA LEU A 89 18.56 -7.01 -1.19
C LEU A 89 19.10 -7.27 0.22
N ALA A 90 19.09 -8.53 0.62
CA ALA A 90 19.73 -8.94 1.87
C ALA A 90 21.25 -8.69 1.80
N ALA A 91 21.79 -8.00 2.79
CA ALA A 91 23.20 -7.66 2.89
C ALA A 91 23.71 -7.98 4.30
N ARG A 92 25.05 -7.93 4.47
CA ARG A 92 25.65 -8.15 5.78
C ARG A 92 25.19 -7.04 6.75
N GLY A 93 24.37 -7.43 7.71
CA GLY A 93 23.85 -6.51 8.74
C GLY A 93 22.51 -5.85 8.44
N GLY A 94 21.79 -6.32 7.40
CA GLY A 94 20.44 -5.81 7.12
C GLY A 94 20.04 -5.87 5.66
N TRP A 95 19.40 -4.82 5.19
CA TRP A 95 18.93 -4.68 3.81
C TRP A 95 19.64 -3.52 3.11
N GLN A 96 19.84 -3.64 1.83
CA GLN A 96 20.49 -2.65 0.97
C GLN A 96 19.66 -2.41 -0.28
N ASP A 97 19.57 -1.14 -0.70
CA ASP A 97 18.96 -0.76 -1.97
C ASP A 97 19.87 -1.20 -3.14
N SER A 98 19.35 -2.00 -4.04
CA SER A 98 20.08 -2.53 -5.19
C SER A 98 20.51 -1.47 -6.21
N ILE A 99 19.91 -0.29 -6.17
CA ILE A 99 20.21 0.80 -7.12
C ILE A 99 21.23 1.77 -6.51
N THR A 100 21.02 2.18 -5.26
CA THR A 100 21.86 3.21 -4.61
C THR A 100 22.97 2.63 -3.76
N SER A 101 22.90 1.33 -3.42
CA SER A 101 23.78 0.66 -2.45
C SER A 101 23.68 1.24 -1.03
N GLU A 102 22.69 2.06 -0.75
CA GLU A 102 22.44 2.59 0.59
C GLU A 102 21.64 1.60 1.44
N PRO A 103 21.65 1.75 2.78
CA PRO A 103 20.80 0.95 3.65
C PRO A 103 19.33 1.07 3.27
N ALA A 104 18.64 -0.07 3.19
CA ALA A 104 17.22 -0.16 2.92
C ALA A 104 16.47 -0.70 4.14
N GLN A 105 15.16 -0.60 4.13
CA GLN A 105 14.28 -1.11 5.17
C GLN A 105 13.24 -2.05 4.57
N VAL A 106 12.86 -3.06 5.34
CA VAL A 106 11.79 -3.98 4.95
C VAL A 106 10.75 -4.03 6.05
N VAL A 107 9.51 -3.69 5.69
CA VAL A 107 8.33 -3.95 6.52
C VAL A 107 7.83 -5.34 6.15
N GLU A 108 7.91 -6.26 7.11
CA GLU A 108 7.58 -7.65 6.88
C GLU A 108 6.31 -8.04 7.62
N VAL A 109 5.39 -8.70 6.92
CA VAL A 109 4.25 -9.41 7.50
C VAL A 109 4.55 -10.91 7.40
N TYR A 110 4.47 -11.64 8.52
CA TYR A 110 4.75 -13.07 8.56
C TYR A 110 3.75 -13.81 9.45
N ASP A 111 3.69 -15.13 9.30
CA ASP A 111 2.72 -15.99 9.98
C ASP A 111 1.27 -15.48 9.83
N PHE A 112 0.98 -14.92 8.65
CA PHE A 112 -0.33 -14.38 8.34
C PHE A 112 -1.31 -15.51 8.03
N ALA A 113 -2.41 -15.54 8.79
CA ALA A 113 -3.45 -16.55 8.62
C ALA A 113 -4.83 -15.99 8.96
N CYS A 114 -5.85 -16.44 8.23
CA CYS A 114 -7.25 -16.14 8.52
C CYS A 114 -7.96 -17.40 9.01
N ARG A 115 -8.61 -17.32 10.18
CA ARG A 115 -9.46 -18.38 10.72
C ARG A 115 -10.81 -18.42 10.02
N THR A 116 -11.31 -17.25 9.65
CA THR A 116 -12.55 -17.05 8.91
C THR A 116 -12.33 -15.92 7.90
N PRO A 117 -13.22 -15.72 6.92
CA PRO A 117 -13.15 -14.59 5.99
C PRO A 117 -13.16 -13.20 6.65
N THR A 118 -13.49 -13.13 7.95
CA THR A 118 -13.60 -11.88 8.71
C THR A 118 -12.65 -11.81 9.90
N GLN A 119 -11.81 -12.84 10.14
CA GLN A 119 -10.89 -12.88 11.27
C GLN A 119 -9.53 -13.38 10.84
N CYS A 120 -8.54 -12.51 10.91
CA CYS A 120 -7.16 -12.82 10.57
C CYS A 120 -6.20 -12.43 11.69
N ILE A 121 -5.02 -13.03 11.67
CA ILE A 121 -3.90 -12.69 12.53
C ILE A 121 -2.63 -12.61 11.68
N GLY A 122 -1.69 -11.80 12.11
CA GLY A 122 -0.37 -11.72 11.47
C GLY A 122 0.63 -11.02 12.36
N TRP A 123 1.88 -11.41 12.25
CA TRP A 123 3.00 -10.70 12.85
C TRP A 123 3.53 -9.66 11.89
N VAL A 124 3.96 -8.54 12.44
CA VAL A 124 4.59 -7.45 11.70
C VAL A 124 5.94 -7.14 12.32
N ASN A 125 6.97 -7.17 11.50
CA ASN A 125 8.28 -6.65 11.81
C ASN A 125 8.50 -5.37 11.00
N ALA A 126 8.61 -4.24 11.69
CA ALA A 126 8.87 -2.94 11.08
C ALA A 126 10.13 -2.35 11.68
N PRO A 127 11.01 -1.75 10.87
CA PRO A 127 12.27 -1.16 11.34
C PRO A 127 12.04 -0.14 12.46
N GLY A 128 12.88 -0.20 13.49
CA GLY A 128 12.80 0.70 14.63
C GLY A 128 11.70 0.37 15.65
N SER A 129 10.99 -0.73 15.49
CA SER A 129 9.97 -1.20 16.43
C SER A 129 10.14 -2.70 16.70
N PRO A 130 9.84 -3.17 17.92
CA PRO A 130 9.75 -4.61 18.15
C PRO A 130 8.63 -5.22 17.32
N ALA A 131 8.79 -6.50 16.95
CA ALA A 131 7.76 -7.22 16.22
C ALA A 131 6.44 -7.24 17.01
N LYS A 132 5.33 -7.04 16.32
CA LYS A 132 3.99 -6.97 16.92
C LYS A 132 3.06 -7.97 16.23
N ARG A 133 2.24 -8.62 17.04
CA ARG A 133 1.14 -9.43 16.53
C ARG A 133 -0.12 -8.59 16.42
N TYR A 134 -0.76 -8.65 15.27
CA TYR A 134 -2.04 -8.01 15.03
C TYR A 134 -3.16 -9.05 14.96
N ALA A 135 -4.25 -8.79 15.69
CA ALA A 135 -5.55 -9.41 15.43
C ALA A 135 -6.37 -8.47 14.55
N MET A 136 -7.04 -9.04 13.57
CA MET A 136 -7.83 -8.31 12.59
C MET A 136 -9.25 -8.86 12.54
N ASN A 137 -10.24 -7.96 12.60
CA ASN A 137 -11.65 -8.29 12.44
C ASN A 137 -12.27 -7.40 11.37
N PHE A 138 -13.03 -8.00 10.45
CA PHE A 138 -13.80 -7.23 9.47
C PHE A 138 -15.17 -6.90 10.04
N GLU A 139 -15.37 -5.62 10.35
CA GLU A 139 -16.57 -5.11 11.02
C GLU A 139 -17.03 -3.81 10.37
N ASN A 140 -18.31 -3.68 10.15
CA ASN A 140 -18.91 -2.48 9.55
C ASN A 140 -18.26 -2.07 8.21
N GLY A 141 -17.94 -3.07 7.36
CA GLY A 141 -17.37 -2.85 6.03
C GLY A 141 -15.88 -2.48 6.02
N GLN A 142 -15.16 -2.74 7.11
CA GLN A 142 -13.72 -2.47 7.14
C GLN A 142 -12.97 -3.36 8.16
N TRP A 143 -11.70 -3.58 7.88
CA TRP A 143 -10.79 -4.25 8.80
C TRP A 143 -10.45 -3.34 9.99
N ARG A 144 -10.57 -3.91 11.20
CA ARG A 144 -10.12 -3.32 12.45
C ARG A 144 -8.88 -4.04 12.92
N PHE A 145 -7.89 -3.29 13.41
CA PHE A 145 -6.59 -3.80 13.80
C PHE A 145 -6.38 -3.61 15.30
N THR A 146 -5.98 -4.67 15.98
CA THR A 146 -5.61 -4.62 17.40
C THR A 146 -4.23 -5.24 17.55
N ALA A 147 -3.26 -4.44 17.98
CA ALA A 147 -1.94 -4.96 18.35
C ALA A 147 -2.05 -5.63 19.71
N ASP A 148 -1.51 -6.86 19.82
CA ASP A 148 -1.43 -7.54 21.11
C ASP A 148 -0.14 -7.10 21.83
N PRO A 149 -0.24 -6.32 22.93
CA PRO A 149 0.93 -5.81 23.63
C PRO A 149 1.66 -6.89 24.44
N ARG A 150 1.07 -8.08 24.60
CA ARG A 150 1.62 -9.17 25.43
C ARG A 150 2.60 -10.06 24.67
N LEU A 151 2.65 -9.93 23.35
CA LEU A 151 3.47 -10.74 22.48
C LEU A 151 4.50 -9.83 21.82
N ILE A 152 5.50 -9.42 22.59
CA ILE A 152 6.75 -8.89 22.06
C ILE A 152 7.61 -10.12 21.83
N ALA A 153 8.09 -10.32 20.58
CA ALA A 153 9.09 -11.36 20.35
C ALA A 153 10.36 -10.96 21.11
N GLU A 154 10.75 -11.79 22.08
CA GLU A 154 12.04 -11.68 22.76
C GLU A 154 13.19 -12.00 21.79
#